data_bd61eb4a3cdea3f099ccd507ebcb86a8
#
_entry.id   bd61eb4a3cdea3f099ccd507ebcb86a8
#
_cell.length_a   1.000
_cell.length_b   1.000
_cell.length_c   1.000
_cell.angle_alpha   90.00
_cell.angle_beta   90.00
_cell.angle_gamma   90.00
#
_symmetry.space_group_name_H-M   'P 1'
#
loop_
_entity.id
_entity.type
_entity.pdbx_description
1 polymer ?
#
loop_
_entity_poly.entity_id
_entity_poly.type
_entity_poly.pdbx_seq_one_letter_code
_entity_poly.pdbx_strand_id
1 'polypeptide(L)'
;MKNYILLLLLAGQTAVAAAQDGDSRSLYLTRSLANDAITSAVVRTSAGGIVVSGQAGQAPRVEVYIKGNNGNELSKEEIKKRLDKDYTLDISVTGHEVKAIAKSKRQSFFNWRSSLSISFRIYVPQQCSTDLETSGGGIGLDNLKGNEKFSTSGGGLQIDRLNGVIRGNTSGGGIYVSNSGDDISLETSGGGIEAKNCNGKIRLETSGGGITLENLKGTINAETSGGGVNGNNITGELITSTSGGSIDLKRMAASVSAETSGGGLYAQMLKVGKYLKLQSSAGNVDIELPQNQGYDLDLRGEGVSPSSVAKFNGQWEKERVNGKYNGGGIPVKAEASGGSVNIKFR
;
A
#
# COMPACT_ATOMS: atom_id res chain seq x y z
N MET A 1 1.58 -14.63 -54.64
CA MET A 1 1.38 -15.29 -53.33
C MET A 1 1.71 -14.26 -52.26
N LYS A 2 0.68 -13.68 -51.65
CA LYS A 2 0.81 -12.62 -50.63
C LYS A 2 0.69 -13.29 -49.26
N ASN A 3 1.77 -13.30 -48.50
CA ASN A 3 1.76 -13.77 -47.10
C ASN A 3 1.27 -12.63 -46.20
N TYR A 4 0.08 -12.79 -45.61
CA TYR A 4 -0.41 -11.95 -44.54
C TYR A 4 0.13 -12.47 -43.22
N ILE A 5 1.02 -11.72 -42.59
CA ILE A 5 1.45 -11.95 -41.23
C ILE A 5 0.38 -11.37 -40.29
N LEU A 6 -0.35 -12.27 -39.64
CA LEU A 6 -1.36 -11.91 -38.64
C LEU A 6 -0.63 -11.63 -37.31
N LEU A 7 -0.49 -10.34 -36.95
CA LEU A 7 0.03 -9.93 -35.66
C LEU A 7 -1.09 -10.15 -34.62
N LEU A 8 -0.99 -11.21 -33.85
CA LEU A 8 -1.82 -11.44 -32.66
C LEU A 8 -1.32 -10.48 -31.55
N LEU A 9 -2.03 -9.40 -31.34
CA LEU A 9 -1.94 -8.58 -30.13
C LEU A 9 -2.49 -9.40 -28.97
N LEU A 10 -1.62 -10.02 -28.20
CA LEU A 10 -1.96 -10.53 -26.86
C LEU A 10 -2.16 -9.31 -25.95
N ALA A 11 -3.41 -8.87 -25.79
CA ALA A 11 -3.79 -8.02 -24.69
C ALA A 11 -3.64 -8.83 -23.39
N GLY A 12 -2.52 -8.62 -22.69
CA GLY A 12 -2.31 -9.14 -21.36
C GLY A 12 -3.37 -8.57 -20.42
N GLN A 13 -4.44 -9.29 -20.21
CA GLN A 13 -5.30 -9.09 -19.05
C GLN A 13 -4.47 -9.54 -17.85
N THR A 14 -3.86 -8.59 -17.14
CA THR A 14 -3.42 -8.82 -15.77
C THR A 14 -4.69 -9.08 -14.96
N ALA A 15 -5.04 -10.34 -14.80
CA ALA A 15 -5.99 -10.76 -13.81
C ALA A 15 -5.47 -10.26 -12.47
N VAL A 16 -6.18 -9.29 -11.90
CA VAL A 16 -6.05 -8.95 -10.49
C VAL A 16 -6.30 -10.24 -9.75
N ALA A 17 -5.24 -10.85 -9.25
CA ALA A 17 -5.35 -11.94 -8.29
C ALA A 17 -5.86 -11.29 -6.99
N ALA A 18 -7.15 -10.94 -6.97
CA ALA A 18 -7.87 -10.81 -5.73
C ALA A 18 -7.51 -12.05 -4.92
N ALA A 19 -7.28 -11.93 -3.63
CA ALA A 19 -7.00 -13.03 -2.74
C ALA A 19 -7.97 -14.20 -3.01
N GLN A 20 -7.74 -14.86 -4.11
CA GLN A 20 -8.35 -16.12 -4.50
C GLN A 20 -7.59 -17.19 -3.73
N ASP A 21 -7.90 -17.28 -2.44
CA ASP A 21 -8.06 -18.60 -1.88
C ASP A 21 -9.05 -19.31 -2.81
N GLY A 22 -8.57 -20.28 -3.55
CA GLY A 22 -9.35 -21.04 -4.53
C GLY A 22 -10.70 -21.37 -3.94
N ASP A 23 -11.77 -20.99 -4.64
CA ASP A 23 -13.13 -20.88 -4.16
C ASP A 23 -13.75 -22.26 -3.87
N SER A 24 -13.31 -22.92 -2.81
CA SER A 24 -13.96 -24.07 -2.17
C SER A 24 -14.97 -23.63 -1.08
N ARG A 25 -15.28 -22.32 -1.01
CA ARG A 25 -16.25 -21.80 -0.05
C ARG A 25 -17.67 -21.97 -0.59
N SER A 26 -18.48 -22.78 0.05
CA SER A 26 -19.89 -22.87 -0.34
C SER A 26 -20.62 -21.60 0.07
N LEU A 27 -21.33 -20.99 -0.87
CA LEU A 27 -22.27 -19.90 -0.61
C LEU A 27 -23.36 -20.42 0.36
N TYR A 28 -23.41 -19.82 1.55
CA TYR A 28 -24.36 -20.19 2.58
C TYR A 28 -25.66 -19.40 2.48
N LEU A 29 -25.55 -18.07 2.28
CA LEU A 29 -26.69 -17.16 2.24
C LEU A 29 -26.42 -15.99 1.30
N THR A 30 -27.42 -15.57 0.57
CA THR A 30 -27.46 -14.28 -0.14
C THR A 30 -28.62 -13.45 0.37
N ARG A 31 -28.34 -12.16 0.72
CA ARG A 31 -29.37 -11.17 1.04
C ARG A 31 -29.32 -10.05 0.00
N SER A 32 -30.42 -9.86 -0.71
CA SER A 32 -30.58 -8.72 -1.63
C SER A 32 -30.69 -7.41 -0.85
N LEU A 33 -30.08 -6.38 -1.38
CA LEU A 33 -30.15 -4.99 -0.92
C LEU A 33 -30.73 -4.08 -2.03
N ALA A 34 -31.37 -4.65 -3.04
CA ALA A 34 -31.81 -3.93 -4.25
C ALA A 34 -32.82 -2.83 -3.97
N ASN A 35 -33.57 -2.93 -2.89
CA ASN A 35 -34.58 -1.94 -2.47
C ASN A 35 -34.03 -0.94 -1.45
N ASP A 36 -32.77 -1.07 -1.05
CA ASP A 36 -32.14 -0.26 -0.03
C ASP A 36 -31.16 0.72 -0.69
N ALA A 37 -31.29 2.00 -0.43
CA ALA A 37 -30.37 3.03 -0.92
C ALA A 37 -29.11 3.05 -0.05
N ILE A 38 -28.25 2.01 -0.16
CA ILE A 38 -27.08 1.83 0.70
C ILE A 38 -26.02 2.89 0.40
N THR A 39 -25.57 3.60 1.45
CA THR A 39 -24.46 4.57 1.43
C THR A 39 -23.37 4.24 2.44
N SER A 40 -23.61 3.27 3.34
CA SER A 40 -22.59 2.78 4.27
C SER A 40 -22.72 1.28 4.54
N ALA A 41 -21.57 0.66 4.84
CA ALA A 41 -21.48 -0.77 5.17
C ALA A 41 -20.59 -0.99 6.40
N VAL A 42 -21.16 -1.63 7.43
CA VAL A 42 -20.44 -2.04 8.63
C VAL A 42 -20.33 -3.55 8.67
N VAL A 43 -19.10 -4.08 8.64
CA VAL A 43 -18.86 -5.52 8.56
C VAL A 43 -17.89 -5.95 9.64
N ARG A 44 -18.26 -6.98 10.38
CA ARG A 44 -17.44 -7.54 11.46
C ARG A 44 -17.45 -9.06 11.39
N THR A 45 -16.25 -9.66 11.41
CA THR A 45 -16.11 -11.13 11.55
C THR A 45 -14.84 -11.48 12.32
N SER A 46 -14.76 -12.68 12.88
CA SER A 46 -13.60 -13.07 13.67
C SER A 46 -12.55 -13.83 12.86
N ALA A 47 -12.95 -14.70 11.93
CA ALA A 47 -12.03 -15.62 11.25
C ALA A 47 -12.20 -15.67 9.72
N GLY A 48 -13.10 -14.90 9.16
CA GLY A 48 -13.36 -14.85 7.71
C GLY A 48 -12.79 -13.60 7.04
N GLY A 49 -12.62 -13.65 5.73
CA GLY A 49 -12.28 -12.48 4.92
C GLY A 49 -13.49 -11.59 4.67
N ILE A 50 -13.24 -10.33 4.37
CA ILE A 50 -14.24 -9.35 3.98
C ILE A 50 -13.86 -8.80 2.62
N VAL A 51 -14.79 -8.80 1.68
CA VAL A 51 -14.62 -8.15 0.37
C VAL A 51 -15.80 -7.22 0.14
N VAL A 52 -15.53 -5.96 -0.17
CA VAL A 52 -16.56 -4.98 -0.55
C VAL A 52 -16.23 -4.40 -1.92
N SER A 53 -17.19 -4.46 -2.83
CA SER A 53 -17.05 -3.96 -4.19
C SER A 53 -18.14 -2.96 -4.54
N GLY A 54 -17.73 -1.77 -4.99
CA GLY A 54 -18.61 -0.74 -5.53
C GLY A 54 -18.92 -1.04 -7.00
N GLN A 55 -20.06 -1.65 -7.27
CA GLN A 55 -20.41 -2.05 -8.63
C GLN A 55 -21.50 -1.17 -9.25
N ALA A 56 -21.19 -0.59 -10.41
CA ALA A 56 -22.21 0.04 -11.23
C ALA A 56 -22.96 -1.05 -12.04
N GLY A 57 -24.28 -1.04 -11.96
CA GLY A 57 -25.14 -1.89 -12.80
C GLY A 57 -25.41 -3.30 -12.28
N GLN A 58 -24.90 -3.71 -11.14
CA GLN A 58 -25.31 -4.93 -10.45
C GLN A 58 -26.16 -4.63 -9.23
N ALA A 59 -27.14 -5.50 -8.94
CA ALA A 59 -27.98 -5.34 -7.77
C ALA A 59 -27.15 -5.47 -6.47
N PRO A 60 -27.22 -4.50 -5.56
CA PRO A 60 -26.56 -4.56 -4.27
C PRO A 60 -26.99 -5.80 -3.48
N ARG A 61 -26.05 -6.46 -2.81
CA ARG A 61 -26.31 -7.67 -2.03
C ARG A 61 -25.19 -8.00 -1.06
N VAL A 62 -25.51 -8.79 -0.06
CA VAL A 62 -24.55 -9.44 0.84
C VAL A 62 -24.54 -10.94 0.56
N GLU A 63 -23.37 -11.49 0.35
CA GLU A 63 -23.13 -12.93 0.22
C GLU A 63 -22.32 -13.41 1.42
N VAL A 64 -22.74 -14.48 2.05
CA VAL A 64 -22.09 -15.09 3.20
C VAL A 64 -21.53 -16.46 2.80
N TYR A 65 -20.24 -16.63 3.04
CA TYR A 65 -19.52 -17.88 2.77
C TYR A 65 -19.02 -18.47 4.09
N ILE A 66 -19.32 -19.75 4.35
CA ILE A 66 -18.98 -20.40 5.61
C ILE A 66 -18.22 -21.69 5.34
N LYS A 67 -17.11 -21.89 6.02
CA LYS A 67 -16.34 -23.13 6.03
C LYS A 67 -15.87 -23.48 7.45
N GLY A 68 -15.49 -24.74 7.65
CA GLY A 68 -14.76 -25.15 8.86
C GLY A 68 -13.37 -24.48 8.89
N ASN A 69 -12.94 -24.09 10.07
CA ASN A 69 -11.64 -23.41 10.23
C ASN A 69 -10.43 -24.32 9.99
N ASN A 70 -10.63 -25.63 9.93
CA ASN A 70 -9.64 -26.66 9.57
C ASN A 70 -9.56 -26.96 8.08
N GLY A 71 -10.25 -26.19 7.24
CA GLY A 71 -10.29 -26.39 5.78
C GLY A 71 -11.27 -27.45 5.29
N ASN A 72 -11.93 -28.20 6.18
CA ASN A 72 -12.89 -29.22 5.81
C ASN A 72 -14.20 -28.60 5.30
N GLU A 73 -14.71 -29.16 4.23
CA GLU A 73 -16.09 -28.90 3.81
C GLU A 73 -17.05 -29.48 4.84
N LEU A 74 -17.99 -28.64 5.26
CA LEU A 74 -19.04 -29.04 6.19
C LEU A 74 -20.38 -29.09 5.44
N SER A 75 -21.26 -30.03 5.83
CA SER A 75 -22.61 -30.00 5.31
C SER A 75 -23.38 -28.77 5.79
N LYS A 76 -24.39 -28.35 5.07
CA LYS A 76 -25.21 -27.18 5.45
C LYS A 76 -25.88 -27.39 6.81
N GLU A 77 -26.24 -28.61 7.16
CA GLU A 77 -26.84 -28.99 8.44
C GLU A 77 -25.82 -28.78 9.59
N GLU A 78 -24.59 -29.22 9.39
CA GLU A 78 -23.55 -29.06 10.40
C GLU A 78 -23.14 -27.57 10.56
N ILE A 79 -23.07 -26.82 9.47
CA ILE A 79 -22.86 -25.37 9.51
C ILE A 79 -23.97 -24.70 10.32
N LYS A 80 -25.24 -25.00 10.01
CA LYS A 80 -26.40 -24.45 10.73
C LYS A 80 -26.34 -24.77 12.21
N LYS A 81 -26.09 -26.03 12.58
CA LYS A 81 -25.96 -26.46 13.96
C LYS A 81 -24.89 -25.70 14.73
N ARG A 82 -23.71 -25.48 14.12
CA ARG A 82 -22.62 -24.71 14.74
C ARG A 82 -22.94 -23.22 14.82
N LEU A 83 -23.56 -22.65 13.79
CA LEU A 83 -24.02 -21.25 13.79
C LEU A 83 -25.00 -21.02 14.96
N ASP A 84 -26.06 -21.80 15.05
CA ASP A 84 -27.09 -21.64 16.06
C ASP A 84 -26.54 -21.76 17.48
N LYS A 85 -25.58 -22.67 17.67
CA LYS A 85 -24.96 -22.93 18.95
C LYS A 85 -23.91 -21.88 19.37
N ASP A 86 -22.99 -21.55 18.45
CA ASP A 86 -21.72 -20.92 18.81
C ASP A 86 -21.56 -19.51 18.24
N TYR A 87 -22.43 -19.06 17.32
CA TYR A 87 -22.30 -17.77 16.64
C TYR A 87 -23.60 -16.98 16.62
N THR A 88 -23.45 -15.66 16.50
CA THR A 88 -24.53 -14.76 16.06
C THR A 88 -24.17 -14.29 14.68
N LEU A 89 -25.05 -14.53 13.71
CA LEU A 89 -24.96 -13.99 12.34
C LEU A 89 -26.13 -13.02 12.17
N ASP A 90 -25.80 -11.72 12.05
CA ASP A 90 -26.77 -10.65 11.82
C ASP A 90 -26.46 -9.95 10.51
N ILE A 91 -27.45 -9.88 9.63
CA ILE A 91 -27.41 -9.08 8.42
C ILE A 91 -28.66 -8.22 8.45
N SER A 92 -28.49 -6.93 8.72
CA SER A 92 -29.59 -5.97 8.85
C SER A 92 -29.33 -4.70 8.05
N VAL A 93 -30.39 -4.00 7.71
CA VAL A 93 -30.33 -2.68 7.09
C VAL A 93 -31.13 -1.73 7.97
N THR A 94 -30.51 -0.62 8.32
CA THR A 94 -31.15 0.46 9.09
C THR A 94 -30.84 1.79 8.42
N GLY A 95 -31.88 2.46 7.95
CA GLY A 95 -31.70 3.63 7.10
C GLY A 95 -30.96 3.27 5.81
N HIS A 96 -29.78 3.87 5.61
CA HIS A 96 -28.92 3.61 4.44
C HIS A 96 -27.66 2.80 4.77
N GLU A 97 -27.62 2.18 5.97
CA GLU A 97 -26.50 1.40 6.44
C GLU A 97 -26.81 -0.10 6.43
N VAL A 98 -25.98 -0.88 5.75
CA VAL A 98 -26.00 -2.34 5.87
C VAL A 98 -25.01 -2.78 6.96
N LYS A 99 -25.48 -3.64 7.86
CA LYS A 99 -24.66 -4.34 8.86
C LYS A 99 -24.59 -5.83 8.52
N ALA A 100 -23.36 -6.36 8.51
CA ALA A 100 -23.10 -7.79 8.34
C ALA A 100 -22.13 -8.23 9.43
N ILE A 101 -22.65 -8.86 10.48
CA ILE A 101 -21.89 -9.13 11.70
C ILE A 101 -21.94 -10.61 12.04
N ALA A 102 -20.76 -11.23 12.13
CA ALA A 102 -20.59 -12.59 12.61
C ALA A 102 -19.72 -12.58 13.87
N LYS A 103 -20.32 -12.89 15.01
CA LYS A 103 -19.63 -12.93 16.33
C LYS A 103 -19.74 -14.28 16.96
N SER A 104 -18.65 -14.77 17.58
CA SER A 104 -18.70 -15.94 18.46
C SER A 104 -19.44 -15.59 19.75
N LYS A 105 -20.36 -16.46 20.18
CA LYS A 105 -21.05 -16.36 21.46
C LYS A 105 -20.16 -16.78 22.63
N ARG A 106 -19.07 -17.49 22.36
CA ARG A 106 -18.15 -17.99 23.38
C ARG A 106 -16.93 -17.10 23.48
N GLN A 107 -16.61 -16.66 24.68
CA GLN A 107 -15.37 -15.94 25.01
C GLN A 107 -14.15 -16.85 25.16
N SER A 108 -14.32 -18.17 25.14
CA SER A 108 -13.27 -19.13 25.44
C SER A 108 -12.60 -19.67 24.17
N PHE A 109 -11.29 -19.59 24.12
CA PHE A 109 -10.37 -19.98 23.04
C PHE A 109 -10.31 -21.49 22.77
N PHE A 110 -11.28 -22.31 23.16
CA PHE A 110 -11.18 -23.76 23.11
C PHE A 110 -11.93 -24.37 21.93
N ASN A 111 -11.17 -24.82 21.00
CA ASN A 111 -11.44 -25.65 19.84
C ASN A 111 -11.51 -24.90 18.50
N TRP A 112 -10.39 -24.28 18.13
CA TRP A 112 -10.25 -23.66 16.80
C TRP A 112 -10.56 -24.63 15.65
N ARG A 113 -10.37 -25.97 15.85
CA ARG A 113 -10.71 -27.01 14.88
C ARG A 113 -12.20 -27.17 14.62
N SER A 114 -13.06 -26.82 15.57
CA SER A 114 -14.50 -26.84 15.40
C SER A 114 -15.10 -25.48 15.05
N SER A 115 -14.29 -24.44 14.99
CA SER A 115 -14.71 -23.10 14.67
C SER A 115 -15.07 -22.94 13.19
N LEU A 116 -15.94 -21.97 12.90
CA LEU A 116 -16.32 -21.58 11.55
C LEU A 116 -15.53 -20.35 11.09
N SER A 117 -15.10 -20.35 9.85
CA SER A 117 -14.67 -19.17 9.14
C SER A 117 -15.85 -18.59 8.37
N ILE A 118 -16.32 -17.40 8.76
CA ILE A 118 -17.48 -16.74 8.18
C ILE A 118 -16.99 -15.53 7.41
N SER A 119 -17.07 -15.58 6.09
CA SER A 119 -16.61 -14.53 5.19
C SER A 119 -17.77 -13.80 4.55
N PHE A 120 -17.60 -12.51 4.27
CA PHE A 120 -18.58 -11.68 3.62
C PHE A 120 -18.05 -11.16 2.27
N ARG A 121 -18.89 -11.24 1.22
CA ARG A 121 -18.74 -10.45 0.00
C ARG A 121 -19.94 -9.53 -0.12
N ILE A 122 -19.68 -8.24 -0.23
CA ILE A 122 -20.72 -7.22 -0.24
C ILE A 122 -20.58 -6.39 -1.50
N TYR A 123 -21.66 -6.28 -2.22
CA TYR A 123 -21.76 -5.47 -3.41
C TYR A 123 -22.66 -4.28 -3.09
N VAL A 124 -22.12 -3.08 -3.27
CA VAL A 124 -22.78 -1.82 -2.93
C VAL A 124 -22.65 -0.82 -4.07
N PRO A 125 -23.41 0.29 -4.07
CA PRO A 125 -23.12 1.41 -4.96
C PRO A 125 -21.68 1.93 -4.76
N GLN A 126 -21.08 2.47 -5.81
CA GLN A 126 -19.71 3.02 -5.74
C GLN A 126 -19.57 4.13 -4.67
N GLN A 127 -20.60 4.94 -4.49
CA GLN A 127 -20.70 5.97 -3.44
C GLN A 127 -21.12 5.32 -2.12
N CYS A 128 -20.19 4.66 -1.44
CA CYS A 128 -20.46 3.96 -0.18
C CYS A 128 -19.24 4.05 0.72
N SER A 129 -19.44 4.41 1.97
CA SER A 129 -18.39 4.38 3.01
C SER A 129 -18.40 3.02 3.71
N THR A 130 -17.24 2.60 4.21
CA THR A 130 -17.10 1.30 4.87
C THR A 130 -16.44 1.39 6.24
N ASP A 131 -16.87 0.52 7.16
CA ASP A 131 -16.20 0.25 8.43
C ASP A 131 -16.10 -1.26 8.63
N LEU A 132 -14.89 -1.82 8.36
CA LEU A 132 -14.66 -3.24 8.24
C LEU A 132 -13.65 -3.74 9.28
N GLU A 133 -13.95 -4.86 9.94
CA GLU A 133 -13.05 -5.46 10.90
C GLU A 133 -13.09 -6.99 10.85
N THR A 134 -11.92 -7.59 10.80
CA THR A 134 -11.76 -9.04 10.98
C THR A 134 -10.50 -9.31 11.80
N SER A 135 -10.42 -10.47 12.48
CA SER A 135 -9.20 -10.82 13.19
C SER A 135 -8.28 -11.71 12.36
N GLY A 136 -8.81 -12.67 11.63
CA GLY A 136 -7.99 -13.68 10.94
C GLY A 136 -7.93 -13.55 9.43
N GLY A 137 -8.94 -13.00 8.81
CA GLY A 137 -9.06 -12.92 7.35
C GLY A 137 -8.44 -11.67 6.74
N GLY A 138 -8.25 -11.70 5.43
CA GLY A 138 -7.89 -10.51 4.65
C GLY A 138 -9.09 -9.60 4.39
N ILE A 139 -8.83 -8.35 4.05
CA ILE A 139 -9.84 -7.38 3.62
C ILE A 139 -9.52 -6.92 2.20
N GLY A 140 -10.50 -7.02 1.32
CA GLY A 140 -10.46 -6.53 -0.05
C GLY A 140 -11.48 -5.41 -0.26
N LEU A 141 -11.04 -4.31 -0.85
CA LEU A 141 -11.88 -3.17 -1.22
C LEU A 141 -11.63 -2.82 -2.68
N ASP A 142 -12.70 -2.66 -3.43
CA ASP A 142 -12.61 -2.35 -4.85
C ASP A 142 -13.67 -1.36 -5.29
N ASN A 143 -13.24 -0.33 -6.07
CA ASN A 143 -14.09 0.62 -6.77
C ASN A 143 -15.08 1.37 -5.87
N LEU A 144 -14.60 1.92 -4.75
CA LEU A 144 -15.42 2.68 -3.79
C LEU A 144 -14.99 4.15 -3.73
N LYS A 145 -15.95 5.00 -3.38
CA LYS A 145 -15.73 6.42 -3.14
C LYS A 145 -16.44 6.84 -1.87
N GLY A 146 -15.67 7.14 -0.82
CA GLY A 146 -16.21 7.47 0.48
C GLY A 146 -15.14 7.57 1.57
N ASN A 147 -15.55 7.29 2.79
CA ASN A 147 -14.66 7.14 3.93
C ASN A 147 -14.50 5.65 4.23
N GLU A 148 -13.34 5.11 3.89
CA GLU A 148 -13.04 3.70 4.02
C GLU A 148 -12.18 3.45 5.26
N LYS A 149 -12.73 2.78 6.25
CA LYS A 149 -12.02 2.37 7.46
C LYS A 149 -12.03 0.85 7.58
N PHE A 150 -10.85 0.26 7.71
CA PHE A 150 -10.75 -1.19 7.75
C PHE A 150 -9.54 -1.67 8.54
N SER A 151 -9.72 -2.77 9.27
CA SER A 151 -8.66 -3.35 10.08
C SER A 151 -8.72 -4.87 10.13
N THR A 152 -7.54 -5.49 10.17
CA THR A 152 -7.40 -6.93 10.44
C THR A 152 -6.17 -7.18 11.31
N SER A 153 -6.15 -8.30 12.05
CA SER A 153 -4.95 -8.65 12.81
C SER A 153 -4.03 -9.59 12.03
N GLY A 154 -4.57 -10.57 11.32
CA GLY A 154 -3.76 -11.59 10.66
C GLY A 154 -3.65 -11.47 9.14
N GLY A 155 -4.69 -11.03 8.49
CA GLY A 155 -4.77 -11.02 7.03
C GLY A 155 -4.13 -9.82 6.36
N GLY A 156 -3.95 -9.91 5.04
CA GLY A 156 -3.49 -8.79 4.22
C GLY A 156 -4.64 -7.85 3.83
N LEU A 157 -4.26 -6.67 3.35
CA LEU A 157 -5.17 -5.66 2.81
C LEU A 157 -4.95 -5.52 1.31
N GLN A 158 -6.01 -5.62 0.53
CA GLN A 158 -5.99 -5.43 -0.91
C GLN A 158 -6.96 -4.31 -1.30
N ILE A 159 -6.43 -3.26 -1.88
CA ILE A 159 -7.15 -2.02 -2.13
C ILE A 159 -6.97 -1.64 -3.61
N ASP A 160 -8.05 -1.50 -4.33
CA ASP A 160 -7.99 -1.06 -5.72
C ASP A 160 -9.11 -0.07 -6.06
N ARG A 161 -8.79 0.98 -6.80
CA ARG A 161 -9.73 2.00 -7.29
C ARG A 161 -10.56 2.67 -6.19
N LEU A 162 -9.95 3.04 -5.07
CA LEU A 162 -10.61 3.82 -4.03
C LEU A 162 -10.33 5.30 -4.15
N ASN A 163 -11.31 6.14 -3.82
CA ASN A 163 -11.17 7.59 -3.72
C ASN A 163 -11.86 8.12 -2.47
N GLY A 164 -11.29 9.15 -1.86
CA GLY A 164 -11.76 9.77 -0.63
C GLY A 164 -10.80 9.56 0.54
N VAL A 165 -11.32 9.25 1.72
CA VAL A 165 -10.50 9.04 2.92
C VAL A 165 -10.32 7.54 3.15
N ILE A 166 -9.09 7.05 3.02
CA ILE A 166 -8.75 5.64 3.10
C ILE A 166 -7.86 5.42 4.32
N ARG A 167 -8.35 4.66 5.30
CA ARG A 167 -7.66 4.35 6.56
C ARG A 167 -7.68 2.84 6.79
N GLY A 168 -6.53 2.21 6.68
CA GLY A 168 -6.41 0.75 6.83
C GLY A 168 -5.24 0.33 7.67
N ASN A 169 -5.42 -0.69 8.50
CA ASN A 169 -4.32 -1.28 9.25
C ASN A 169 -4.40 -2.80 9.34
N THR A 170 -3.24 -3.43 9.42
CA THR A 170 -3.11 -4.85 9.74
C THR A 170 -1.90 -5.07 10.66
N SER A 171 -1.94 -6.13 11.49
CA SER A 171 -0.76 -6.44 12.30
C SER A 171 0.19 -7.41 11.60
N GLY A 172 -0.31 -8.43 10.91
CA GLY A 172 0.52 -9.49 10.35
C GLY A 172 0.69 -9.44 8.84
N GLY A 173 -0.34 -9.06 8.11
CA GLY A 173 -0.39 -9.14 6.66
C GLY A 173 0.34 -8.01 5.93
N GLY A 174 0.59 -8.22 4.64
CA GLY A 174 1.04 -7.17 3.75
C GLY A 174 -0.13 -6.30 3.25
N ILE A 175 0.21 -5.15 2.71
CA ILE A 175 -0.74 -4.20 2.13
C ILE A 175 -0.40 -3.99 0.65
N TYR A 176 -1.39 -4.14 -0.19
CA TYR A 176 -1.33 -3.78 -1.60
C TYR A 176 -2.39 -2.73 -1.90
N VAL A 177 -1.98 -1.57 -2.41
CA VAL A 177 -2.88 -0.49 -2.82
C VAL A 177 -2.58 -0.03 -4.24
N SER A 178 -3.61 0.04 -5.06
CA SER A 178 -3.46 0.46 -6.46
C SER A 178 -4.58 1.38 -6.93
N ASN A 179 -4.28 2.20 -7.95
CA ASN A 179 -5.22 3.03 -8.68
C ASN A 179 -6.13 3.90 -7.78
N SER A 180 -5.61 4.31 -6.63
CA SER A 180 -6.38 4.96 -5.56
C SER A 180 -5.87 6.38 -5.30
N GLY A 181 -6.73 7.22 -4.71
CA GLY A 181 -6.38 8.63 -4.55
C GLY A 181 -7.01 9.33 -3.37
N ASP A 182 -6.71 10.64 -3.28
CA ASP A 182 -7.11 11.64 -2.30
C ASP A 182 -6.33 11.56 -0.97
N ASP A 183 -6.81 10.89 0.07
CA ASP A 183 -6.13 10.83 1.38
C ASP A 183 -6.00 9.38 1.86
N ILE A 184 -4.82 8.79 1.66
CA ILE A 184 -4.49 7.40 1.94
C ILE A 184 -3.58 7.31 3.16
N SER A 185 -3.96 6.52 4.17
CA SER A 185 -3.11 6.19 5.32
C SER A 185 -3.24 4.70 5.64
N LEU A 186 -2.15 3.97 5.45
CA LEU A 186 -2.09 2.51 5.57
C LEU A 186 -0.92 2.10 6.45
N GLU A 187 -1.18 1.16 7.36
CA GLU A 187 -0.20 0.71 8.35
C GLU A 187 -0.19 -0.81 8.49
N THR A 188 1.01 -1.39 8.61
CA THR A 188 1.18 -2.79 9.00
C THR A 188 2.34 -2.95 9.98
N SER A 189 2.29 -3.94 10.87
CA SER A 189 3.42 -4.21 11.75
C SER A 189 4.39 -5.23 11.13
N GLY A 190 3.90 -6.26 10.48
CA GLY A 190 4.73 -7.38 10.00
C GLY A 190 5.02 -7.39 8.50
N GLY A 191 4.04 -7.09 7.70
CA GLY A 191 4.11 -7.22 6.24
C GLY A 191 4.79 -6.05 5.53
N GLY A 192 5.04 -6.22 4.24
CA GLY A 192 5.46 -5.12 3.36
C GLY A 192 4.26 -4.33 2.83
N ILE A 193 4.55 -3.16 2.26
CA ILE A 193 3.54 -2.31 1.61
C ILE A 193 3.94 -2.09 0.15
N GLU A 194 3.02 -2.31 -0.76
CA GLU A 194 3.17 -2.00 -2.16
C GLU A 194 2.08 -1.02 -2.61
N ALA A 195 2.48 0.16 -3.10
CA ALA A 195 1.59 1.20 -3.60
C ALA A 195 1.88 1.50 -5.07
N LYS A 196 0.87 1.37 -5.93
CA LYS A 196 0.98 1.58 -7.37
C LYS A 196 -0.09 2.52 -7.92
N ASN A 197 0.31 3.42 -8.82
CA ASN A 197 -0.61 4.30 -9.54
C ASN A 197 -1.53 5.10 -8.61
N CYS A 198 -1.02 5.55 -7.48
CA CYS A 198 -1.79 6.31 -6.49
C CYS A 198 -1.44 7.80 -6.53
N ASN A 199 -2.40 8.63 -6.12
CA ASN A 199 -2.20 10.07 -6.08
C ASN A 199 -2.82 10.73 -4.85
N GLY A 200 -2.38 11.95 -4.53
CA GLY A 200 -2.89 12.74 -3.40
C GLY A 200 -1.94 12.76 -2.21
N LYS A 201 -2.50 12.70 -1.00
CA LYS A 201 -1.74 12.59 0.24
C LYS A 201 -1.65 11.13 0.66
N ILE A 202 -0.44 10.59 0.69
CA ILE A 202 -0.21 9.17 0.90
C ILE A 202 0.74 8.99 2.10
N ARG A 203 0.28 8.27 3.12
CA ARG A 203 1.07 7.85 4.28
C ARG A 203 1.08 6.33 4.37
N LEU A 204 2.28 5.76 4.38
CA LEU A 204 2.51 4.32 4.41
C LEU A 204 3.52 3.99 5.50
N GLU A 205 3.16 3.11 6.43
CA GLU A 205 4.01 2.74 7.55
C GLU A 205 4.07 1.22 7.74
N THR A 206 5.28 0.71 7.95
CA THR A 206 5.48 -0.68 8.36
C THR A 206 6.62 -0.80 9.35
N SER A 207 6.55 -1.77 10.27
CA SER A 207 7.67 -2.01 11.18
C SER A 207 8.63 -3.07 10.63
N GLY A 208 8.11 -4.13 10.00
CA GLY A 208 8.94 -5.28 9.59
C GLY A 208 9.30 -5.32 8.11
N GLY A 209 8.34 -5.06 7.25
CA GLY A 209 8.50 -5.24 5.80
C GLY A 209 9.15 -4.07 5.08
N GLY A 210 9.41 -4.25 3.80
CA GLY A 210 9.84 -3.17 2.89
C GLY A 210 8.64 -2.42 2.31
N ILE A 211 8.92 -1.26 1.71
CA ILE A 211 7.93 -0.44 1.02
C ILE A 211 8.33 -0.30 -0.45
N THR A 212 7.39 -0.57 -1.35
CA THR A 212 7.55 -0.37 -2.79
C THR A 212 6.55 0.67 -3.27
N LEU A 213 7.06 1.70 -3.92
CA LEU A 213 6.32 2.86 -4.43
C LEU A 213 6.49 2.94 -5.95
N GLU A 214 5.43 2.85 -6.71
CA GLU A 214 5.48 2.89 -8.16
C GLU A 214 4.42 3.82 -8.76
N ASN A 215 4.86 4.74 -9.62
CA ASN A 215 3.98 5.69 -10.33
C ASN A 215 3.09 6.51 -9.36
N LEU A 216 3.68 7.12 -8.34
CA LEU A 216 2.95 7.93 -7.36
C LEU A 216 3.04 9.43 -7.65
N LYS A 217 1.97 10.15 -7.31
CA LYS A 217 1.93 11.60 -7.50
C LYS A 217 1.28 12.30 -6.29
N GLY A 218 1.96 13.31 -5.75
CA GLY A 218 1.43 14.12 -4.64
C GLY A 218 2.41 14.29 -3.49
N THR A 219 1.91 14.24 -2.27
CA THR A 219 2.73 14.28 -1.04
C THR A 219 2.74 12.90 -0.41
N ILE A 220 3.90 12.25 -0.46
CA ILE A 220 4.07 10.86 -0.05
C ILE A 220 4.98 10.83 1.19
N ASN A 221 4.51 10.19 2.25
CA ASN A 221 5.30 9.80 3.42
C ASN A 221 5.34 8.27 3.51
N ALA A 222 6.55 7.68 3.50
CA ALA A 222 6.73 6.24 3.51
C ALA A 222 7.82 5.85 4.50
N GLU A 223 7.44 5.18 5.59
CA GLU A 223 8.34 4.86 6.70
C GLU A 223 8.35 3.36 7.00
N THR A 224 9.56 2.81 7.18
CA THR A 224 9.74 1.43 7.66
C THR A 224 10.86 1.35 8.69
N SER A 225 10.82 0.38 9.59
CA SER A 225 11.94 0.15 10.52
C SER A 225 12.87 -0.96 10.04
N GLY A 226 12.34 -2.04 9.47
CA GLY A 226 13.14 -3.22 9.14
C GLY A 226 13.56 -3.30 7.68
N GLY A 227 12.65 -3.10 6.77
CA GLY A 227 12.87 -3.30 5.33
C GLY A 227 13.49 -2.10 4.60
N GLY A 228 13.74 -2.28 3.33
CA GLY A 228 14.17 -1.18 2.44
C GLY A 228 12.98 -0.44 1.83
N VAL A 229 13.26 0.72 1.23
CA VAL A 229 12.29 1.48 0.45
C VAL A 229 12.73 1.55 -1.01
N ASN A 230 11.85 1.10 -1.90
CA ASN A 230 12.04 1.17 -3.34
C ASN A 230 11.03 2.14 -3.96
N GLY A 231 11.49 3.22 -4.54
CA GLY A 231 10.65 4.22 -5.21
C GLY A 231 10.96 4.32 -6.70
N ASN A 232 9.94 4.31 -7.53
CA ASN A 232 10.09 4.43 -8.97
C ASN A 232 9.00 5.32 -9.58
N ASN A 233 9.42 6.33 -10.37
CA ASN A 233 8.53 7.25 -11.07
C ASN A 233 7.59 8.01 -10.11
N ILE A 234 8.17 8.81 -9.21
CA ILE A 234 7.42 9.61 -8.23
C ILE A 234 7.49 11.07 -8.59
N THR A 235 6.34 11.75 -8.52
CA THR A 235 6.20 13.18 -8.80
C THR A 235 5.57 13.92 -7.62
N GLY A 236 6.15 15.07 -7.22
CA GLY A 236 5.64 15.91 -6.14
C GLY A 236 6.60 16.03 -4.96
N GLU A 237 6.29 15.44 -3.83
CA GLU A 237 7.13 15.41 -2.63
C GLU A 237 7.17 14.01 -2.05
N LEU A 238 8.38 13.51 -1.75
CA LEU A 238 8.61 12.25 -1.06
C LEU A 238 9.43 12.48 0.20
N ILE A 239 8.88 12.06 1.33
CA ILE A 239 9.57 11.92 2.60
C ILE A 239 9.61 10.43 2.92
N THR A 240 10.80 9.88 3.14
CA THR A 240 10.94 8.46 3.41
C THR A 240 12.07 8.16 4.36
N SER A 241 11.89 7.16 5.22
CA SER A 241 12.91 6.72 6.15
C SER A 241 12.88 5.22 6.40
N THR A 242 14.06 4.67 6.70
CA THR A 242 14.19 3.30 7.21
C THR A 242 15.32 3.22 8.23
N SER A 243 15.19 2.32 9.23
CA SER A 243 16.30 2.09 10.17
C SER A 243 17.25 1.00 9.68
N GLY A 244 16.74 -0.06 9.07
CA GLY A 244 17.55 -1.23 8.72
C GLY A 244 17.93 -1.36 7.25
N GLY A 245 17.07 -0.97 6.35
CA GLY A 245 17.22 -1.24 4.92
C GLY A 245 17.90 -0.14 4.11
N SER A 246 18.08 -0.41 2.83
CA SER A 246 18.54 0.60 1.86
C SER A 246 17.35 1.32 1.24
N ILE A 247 17.61 2.51 0.71
CA ILE A 247 16.63 3.31 -0.05
C ILE A 247 17.11 3.41 -1.50
N ASP A 248 16.28 2.93 -2.44
CA ASP A 248 16.55 2.98 -3.89
C ASP A 248 15.45 3.79 -4.58
N LEU A 249 15.77 5.00 -5.06
CA LEU A 249 14.85 5.93 -5.69
C LEU A 249 15.24 6.18 -7.14
N LYS A 250 14.38 5.77 -8.07
CA LYS A 250 14.61 5.90 -9.51
C LYS A 250 13.58 6.78 -10.19
N ARG A 251 14.02 7.52 -11.19
CA ARG A 251 13.17 8.38 -12.05
C ARG A 251 12.31 9.37 -11.24
N MET A 252 12.92 10.05 -10.28
CA MET A 252 12.24 10.97 -9.38
C MET A 252 12.09 12.36 -10.02
N ALA A 253 10.86 12.88 -10.08
CA ALA A 253 10.54 14.27 -10.45
C ALA A 253 9.89 14.98 -9.24
N ALA A 254 10.63 15.09 -8.13
CA ALA A 254 10.07 15.43 -6.82
C ALA A 254 11.05 16.23 -5.95
N SER A 255 10.52 16.87 -4.89
CA SER A 255 11.31 17.20 -3.71
C SER A 255 11.46 15.93 -2.87
N VAL A 256 12.67 15.62 -2.44
CA VAL A 256 12.93 14.36 -1.71
C VAL A 256 13.65 14.62 -0.41
N SER A 257 13.16 14.00 0.68
CA SER A 257 13.89 13.80 1.94
C SER A 257 13.93 12.31 2.23
N ALA A 258 15.13 11.72 2.20
CA ALA A 258 15.32 10.29 2.42
C ALA A 258 16.39 10.05 3.46
N GLU A 259 16.10 9.18 4.44
CA GLU A 259 17.00 8.87 5.56
C GLU A 259 17.06 7.37 5.83
N THR A 260 18.28 6.84 6.00
CA THR A 260 18.50 5.48 6.46
C THR A 260 19.60 5.41 7.51
N SER A 261 19.44 4.51 8.49
CA SER A 261 20.50 4.29 9.49
C SER A 261 21.43 3.15 9.10
N GLY A 262 20.92 2.08 8.48
CA GLY A 262 21.70 0.87 8.24
C GLY A 262 22.17 0.65 6.81
N GLY A 263 21.47 1.15 5.83
CA GLY A 263 21.70 0.85 4.41
C GLY A 263 22.30 1.98 3.60
N GLY A 264 22.60 1.70 2.35
CA GLY A 264 22.95 2.71 1.35
C GLY A 264 21.71 3.44 0.82
N LEU A 265 21.94 4.60 0.22
CA LEU A 265 20.91 5.40 -0.41
C LEU A 265 21.29 5.69 -1.86
N TYR A 266 20.42 5.34 -2.79
CA TYR A 266 20.53 5.72 -4.20
C TYR A 266 19.38 6.61 -4.61
N ALA A 267 19.66 7.73 -5.27
CA ALA A 267 18.64 8.63 -5.78
C ALA A 267 18.96 9.12 -7.21
N GLN A 268 18.15 8.71 -8.15
CA GLN A 268 18.17 9.19 -9.54
C GLN A 268 17.06 10.19 -9.77
N MET A 269 17.44 11.45 -9.98
CA MET A 269 16.50 12.55 -10.20
C MET A 269 16.37 12.84 -11.69
N LEU A 270 15.14 12.83 -12.22
CA LEU A 270 14.80 13.41 -13.51
C LEU A 270 14.62 14.92 -13.39
N LYS A 271 14.11 15.37 -12.26
CA LYS A 271 13.96 16.77 -11.88
C LYS A 271 13.96 16.88 -10.36
N VAL A 272 14.83 17.73 -9.82
CA VAL A 272 14.74 18.10 -8.42
C VAL A 272 13.68 19.18 -8.26
N GLY A 273 12.76 18.98 -7.31
CA GLY A 273 11.71 19.94 -6.98
C GLY A 273 12.27 21.13 -6.18
N LYS A 274 11.77 21.34 -4.98
CA LYS A 274 12.19 22.45 -4.11
C LYS A 274 13.51 22.16 -3.38
N TYR A 275 13.82 20.89 -3.11
CA TYR A 275 15.00 20.44 -2.37
C TYR A 275 15.32 18.98 -2.62
N LEU A 276 16.54 18.57 -2.28
CA LEU A 276 16.96 17.17 -2.15
C LEU A 276 17.77 17.05 -0.85
N LYS A 277 17.27 16.23 0.09
CA LYS A 277 17.94 15.91 1.36
C LYS A 277 18.10 14.40 1.47
N LEU A 278 19.35 13.92 1.56
CA LEU A 278 19.67 12.51 1.61
C LEU A 278 20.63 12.25 2.78
N GLN A 279 20.32 11.28 3.63
CA GLN A 279 21.13 10.99 4.80
C GLN A 279 21.25 9.48 5.02
N SER A 280 22.49 9.00 5.15
CA SER A 280 22.80 7.63 5.56
C SER A 280 23.78 7.65 6.72
N SER A 281 23.49 6.86 7.77
CA SER A 281 24.42 6.75 8.91
C SER A 281 25.53 5.73 8.64
N ALA A 282 25.28 4.62 7.95
CA ALA A 282 26.28 3.56 7.78
C ALA A 282 26.65 3.27 6.31
N GLY A 283 25.84 3.65 5.34
CA GLY A 283 26.07 3.32 3.93
C GLY A 283 26.45 4.53 3.07
N ASN A 284 26.76 4.25 1.81
CA ASN A 284 27.03 5.28 0.81
C ASN A 284 25.75 6.00 0.39
N VAL A 285 25.91 7.23 -0.09
CA VAL A 285 24.87 8.01 -0.74
C VAL A 285 25.26 8.27 -2.19
N ASP A 286 24.55 7.65 -3.13
CA ASP A 286 24.77 7.77 -4.56
C ASP A 286 23.68 8.63 -5.20
N ILE A 287 24.05 9.69 -5.90
CA ILE A 287 23.12 10.69 -6.42
C ILE A 287 23.33 10.88 -7.93
N GLU A 288 22.25 10.86 -8.68
CA GLU A 288 22.26 11.26 -10.09
C GLU A 288 21.33 12.46 -10.29
N LEU A 289 21.91 13.59 -10.74
CA LEU A 289 21.21 14.85 -10.95
C LEU A 289 21.17 15.25 -12.43
N PRO A 290 20.09 15.89 -12.91
CA PRO A 290 20.07 16.48 -14.25
C PRO A 290 21.01 17.71 -14.34
N GLN A 291 21.75 17.84 -15.46
CA GLN A 291 22.71 18.92 -15.69
C GLN A 291 22.08 20.28 -15.97
N ASN A 292 20.80 20.32 -16.28
CA ASN A 292 20.09 21.53 -16.72
C ASN A 292 19.46 22.33 -15.56
N GLN A 293 19.69 21.92 -14.31
CA GLN A 293 19.25 22.68 -13.13
C GLN A 293 20.48 23.22 -12.37
N GLY A 294 20.29 24.32 -11.63
CA GLY A 294 21.30 24.87 -10.73
C GLY A 294 21.10 24.35 -9.29
N TYR A 295 22.20 24.03 -8.61
CA TYR A 295 22.17 23.46 -7.27
C TYR A 295 23.08 24.18 -6.30
N ASP A 296 22.60 24.36 -5.07
CA ASP A 296 23.42 24.72 -3.91
C ASP A 296 23.78 23.41 -3.19
N LEU A 297 25.03 22.97 -3.33
CA LEU A 297 25.53 21.69 -2.84
C LEU A 297 26.09 21.81 -1.43
N ASP A 298 25.68 20.97 -0.47
CA ASP A 298 26.32 20.69 0.82
C ASP A 298 26.42 19.16 0.96
N LEU A 299 27.59 18.61 0.62
CA LEU A 299 27.85 17.17 0.59
C LEU A 299 28.91 16.82 1.63
N ARG A 300 28.67 15.76 2.43
CA ARG A 300 29.58 15.32 3.49
C ARG A 300 29.66 13.80 3.54
N GLY A 301 30.87 13.25 3.66
CA GLY A 301 31.10 11.82 3.78
C GLY A 301 32.60 11.52 4.02
N GLU A 302 32.95 10.24 4.20
CA GLU A 302 34.38 9.81 4.26
C GLU A 302 35.12 10.11 2.95
N GLY A 303 34.40 10.29 1.89
CA GLY A 303 34.85 10.77 0.60
C GLY A 303 33.71 11.35 -0.20
N VAL A 304 33.96 12.42 -0.96
CA VAL A 304 32.97 12.98 -1.90
C VAL A 304 33.56 12.93 -3.32
N SER A 305 32.94 12.18 -4.19
CA SER A 305 33.41 11.93 -5.56
C SER A 305 32.33 12.26 -6.59
N PRO A 306 32.36 13.43 -7.24
CA PRO A 306 31.48 13.74 -8.35
C PRO A 306 32.04 13.22 -9.68
N SER A 307 31.17 12.99 -10.63
CA SER A 307 31.56 12.60 -12.00
C SER A 307 32.15 13.76 -12.81
N SER A 308 31.90 15.00 -12.42
CA SER A 308 32.37 16.19 -13.09
C SER A 308 32.34 17.41 -12.17
N VAL A 309 33.35 18.25 -12.27
CA VAL A 309 33.44 19.53 -11.56
C VAL A 309 33.20 20.76 -12.48
N ALA A 310 32.91 20.53 -13.75
CA ALA A 310 32.55 21.59 -14.66
C ALA A 310 31.29 22.34 -14.17
N LYS A 311 31.29 23.69 -14.31
CA LYS A 311 30.19 24.57 -13.86
C LYS A 311 30.03 24.62 -12.32
N PHE A 312 31.00 24.12 -11.55
CA PHE A 312 31.00 24.22 -10.09
C PHE A 312 31.82 25.43 -9.62
N ASN A 313 31.29 26.13 -8.63
CA ASN A 313 31.94 27.25 -7.97
C ASN A 313 31.77 27.10 -6.45
N GLY A 314 32.85 26.88 -5.73
CA GLY A 314 32.83 26.65 -4.28
C GLY A 314 34.06 25.93 -3.77
N GLN A 315 33.98 25.41 -2.55
CA GLN A 315 35.03 24.62 -1.88
C GLN A 315 34.80 23.13 -2.14
N TRP A 316 35.88 22.47 -2.54
CA TRP A 316 35.92 21.06 -2.81
C TRP A 316 37.03 20.40 -1.99
N GLU A 317 36.64 19.68 -0.97
CA GLU A 317 37.55 18.94 -0.09
C GLU A 317 37.22 17.44 -0.16
N LYS A 318 38.13 16.59 0.27
CA LYS A 318 37.96 15.14 0.23
C LYS A 318 36.68 14.67 0.92
N GLU A 319 36.34 15.25 2.06
CA GLU A 319 35.22 14.81 2.90
C GLU A 319 34.03 15.76 2.84
N ARG A 320 34.19 16.93 2.16
CA ARG A 320 33.15 17.95 2.10
C ARG A 320 33.17 18.72 0.78
N VAL A 321 32.02 18.91 0.20
CA VAL A 321 31.80 19.82 -0.92
C VAL A 321 30.76 20.85 -0.53
N ASN A 322 31.07 22.13 -0.67
CA ASN A 322 30.14 23.23 -0.45
C ASN A 322 30.27 24.26 -1.56
N GLY A 323 29.23 24.52 -2.32
CA GLY A 323 29.24 25.47 -3.41
C GLY A 323 28.06 25.38 -4.34
N LYS A 324 28.18 26.08 -5.47
CA LYS A 324 27.10 26.17 -6.46
C LYS A 324 27.48 25.42 -7.72
N TYR A 325 26.59 24.60 -8.19
CA TYR A 325 26.65 23.99 -9.50
C TYR A 325 25.68 24.71 -10.44
N ASN A 326 26.12 25.05 -11.64
CA ASN A 326 25.34 25.72 -12.69
C ASN A 326 24.57 26.96 -12.16
N GLY A 327 25.25 27.82 -11.39
CA GLY A 327 24.68 29.05 -10.82
C GLY A 327 23.96 28.92 -9.48
N GLY A 328 23.71 27.71 -9.00
CA GLY A 328 22.99 27.48 -7.74
C GLY A 328 21.47 27.59 -7.86
N GLY A 329 20.78 27.50 -6.73
CA GLY A 329 19.33 27.75 -6.61
C GLY A 329 18.57 26.67 -5.85
N ILE A 330 18.73 25.39 -6.20
CA ILE A 330 18.04 24.31 -5.50
C ILE A 330 18.95 23.68 -4.45
N PRO A 331 18.58 23.68 -3.15
CA PRO A 331 19.39 23.08 -2.12
C PRO A 331 19.46 21.55 -2.27
N VAL A 332 20.68 21.03 -2.32
CA VAL A 332 21.01 19.62 -2.33
C VAL A 332 21.94 19.33 -1.17
N LYS A 333 21.41 18.66 -0.14
CA LYS A 333 22.17 18.21 1.02
C LYS A 333 22.29 16.70 1.00
N ALA A 334 23.52 16.18 1.09
CA ALA A 334 23.75 14.76 1.22
C ALA A 334 24.81 14.49 2.30
N GLU A 335 24.54 13.51 3.16
CA GLU A 335 25.40 13.13 4.26
C GLU A 335 25.50 11.60 4.38
N ALA A 336 26.73 11.11 4.39
CA ALA A 336 27.04 9.70 4.62
C ALA A 336 28.04 9.63 5.77
N SER A 337 27.56 9.33 7.00
CA SER A 337 28.41 9.39 8.20
C SER A 337 29.45 8.26 8.24
N GLY A 338 29.12 7.05 7.79
CA GLY A 338 30.01 5.89 7.69
C GLY A 338 30.21 5.42 6.24
N GLY A 339 30.20 6.34 5.29
CA GLY A 339 30.36 6.04 3.88
C GLY A 339 30.68 7.26 3.03
N SER A 340 30.70 7.06 1.73
CA SER A 340 31.02 8.11 0.75
C SER A 340 29.76 8.67 0.10
N VAL A 341 29.85 9.94 -0.32
CA VAL A 341 28.83 10.57 -1.17
C VAL A 341 29.36 10.62 -2.61
N ASN A 342 28.65 9.98 -3.52
CA ASN A 342 28.96 9.99 -4.95
C ASN A 342 27.88 10.76 -5.70
N ILE A 343 28.27 11.80 -6.42
CA ILE A 343 27.34 12.60 -7.22
C ILE A 343 27.72 12.54 -8.70
N LYS A 344 26.73 12.36 -9.54
CA LYS A 344 26.85 12.31 -10.99
C LYS A 344 25.84 13.24 -11.64
N PHE A 345 26.28 14.06 -12.58
CA PHE A 345 25.42 14.93 -13.39
C PHE A 345 25.18 14.29 -14.76
N ARG A 346 23.91 14.17 -15.16
CA ARG A 346 23.50 13.59 -16.44
C ARG A 346 22.67 14.54 -17.30
#